data_ed823ec0c5b6a420b32c9ca3f8555baf
#
_entry.id   ed823ec0c5b6a420b32c9ca3f8555baf
#
_cell.length_a   1.000
_cell.length_b   1.000
_cell.length_c   1.000
_cell.angle_alpha   90.00
_cell.angle_beta   90.00
_cell.angle_gamma   90.00
#
_symmetry.space_group_name_H-M   'P 1'
#
loop_
_entity.id
_entity.type
_entity.pdbx_description
1 polymer ?
#
loop_
_entity_poly.entity_id
_entity_poly.type
_entity_poly.pdbx_seq_one_letter_code
_entity_poly.pdbx_strand_id
1 'polypeptide(L)'
;MVNITIIGGGMAGLTAAIAAAEQGARVTVHEAHSHLGGRARSAEGPYITNDGPHTIMNNGEAWQWLISRGVAGRYVRLSFHEWTRMRFRHQGRLRMTLPPGYMRMTLLDRDRPVPVDQSFQDWASKIFPQQTVDEALGFLGPIVFHGDPGTLSAAFIWERLLRVGTPKFPLPSRYFIGGWGTVVDRMARVARRHGVIIETNSRITELPVGDGPVIVATSLAAARGLLGDSQLDWPSGTAALVDMAVTHSKKDGNVSFDMDEGGFTSQYSDHDPSLAPEGEALFQGAMPLRPGENKAQAIERLEGLFDLTTPGWRDRMLWRREGVSRGRTGAVDYPGHTWRDRPAIDQGDGVYLIGDSVAAPGILAETSINSGLMAAELAVRARPVSAPRPAVLGM
;
A
#
# COMPACT_ATOMS: atom_id res chain seq x y z
N MET A 1 10.07 6.80 32.22
CA MET A 1 9.18 6.18 31.20
C MET A 1 8.77 7.32 30.28
N VAL A 2 8.99 7.17 28.98
CA VAL A 2 8.70 8.22 28.00
C VAL A 2 7.18 8.18 27.68
N ASN A 3 6.53 9.35 27.63
CA ASN A 3 5.15 9.48 27.14
C ASN A 3 5.21 9.82 25.65
N ILE A 4 4.50 9.09 24.82
CA ILE A 4 4.47 9.30 23.37
C ILE A 4 3.03 9.51 22.91
N THR A 5 2.80 10.61 22.20
CA THR A 5 1.51 10.89 21.56
C THR A 5 1.59 10.52 20.09
N ILE A 6 0.62 9.73 19.60
CA ILE A 6 0.53 9.34 18.18
C ILE A 6 -0.76 9.90 17.61
N ILE A 7 -0.65 10.63 16.49
CA ILE A 7 -1.79 11.25 15.80
C ILE A 7 -2.09 10.45 14.54
N GLY A 8 -3.15 9.64 14.58
CA GLY A 8 -3.63 8.76 13.53
C GLY A 8 -3.53 7.28 13.88
N GLY A 9 -4.66 6.59 13.89
CA GLY A 9 -4.81 5.16 14.19
C GLY A 9 -4.78 4.24 12.97
N GLY A 10 -4.05 4.65 11.92
CA GLY A 10 -3.80 3.81 10.74
C GLY A 10 -2.71 2.76 10.97
N MET A 11 -2.34 2.03 9.89
CA MET A 11 -1.32 0.97 9.94
C MET A 11 0.00 1.46 10.54
N ALA A 12 0.50 2.61 10.10
CA ALA A 12 1.75 3.19 10.61
C ALA A 12 1.67 3.56 12.09
N GLY A 13 0.60 4.28 12.49
CA GLY A 13 0.40 4.71 13.88
C GLY A 13 0.24 3.55 14.85
N LEU A 14 -0.53 2.52 14.49
CA LEU A 14 -0.68 1.31 15.31
C LEU A 14 0.64 0.53 15.40
N THR A 15 1.43 0.49 14.33
CA THR A 15 2.77 -0.12 14.36
C THR A 15 3.68 0.62 15.34
N ALA A 16 3.75 1.95 15.22
CA ALA A 16 4.55 2.77 16.12
C ALA A 16 4.10 2.63 17.59
N ALA A 17 2.78 2.59 17.81
CA ALA A 17 2.22 2.43 19.15
C ALA A 17 2.64 1.11 19.82
N ILE A 18 2.51 0.01 19.08
CA ILE A 18 2.91 -1.31 19.58
C ILE A 18 4.42 -1.33 19.85
N ALA A 19 5.23 -0.90 18.86
CA ALA A 19 6.68 -0.96 18.95
C ALA A 19 7.24 -0.07 20.08
N ALA A 20 6.67 1.10 20.31
CA ALA A 20 7.05 1.97 21.41
C ALA A 20 6.64 1.40 22.79
N ALA A 21 5.41 0.88 22.89
CA ALA A 21 4.92 0.28 24.12
C ALA A 21 5.69 -0.99 24.51
N GLU A 22 6.10 -1.82 23.55
CA GLU A 22 6.99 -2.97 23.78
C GLU A 22 8.36 -2.56 24.36
N GLN A 23 8.80 -1.33 24.10
CA GLN A 23 10.02 -0.74 24.65
C GLN A 23 9.78 0.01 25.97
N GLY A 24 8.60 -0.11 26.55
CA GLY A 24 8.26 0.46 27.86
C GLY A 24 7.78 1.92 27.82
N ALA A 25 7.48 2.49 26.67
CA ALA A 25 6.85 3.81 26.60
C ALA A 25 5.37 3.77 27.02
N ARG A 26 4.86 4.88 27.55
CA ARG A 26 3.42 5.13 27.69
C ARG A 26 2.93 5.77 26.39
N VAL A 27 1.97 5.14 25.74
CA VAL A 27 1.54 5.58 24.40
C VAL A 27 0.05 5.90 24.40
N THR A 28 -0.29 7.06 23.86
CA THR A 28 -1.68 7.43 23.53
C THR A 28 -1.80 7.64 22.02
N VAL A 29 -2.77 6.97 21.40
CA VAL A 29 -3.11 7.12 19.98
C VAL A 29 -4.41 7.91 19.87
N HIS A 30 -4.39 9.02 19.14
CA HIS A 30 -5.58 9.80 18.80
C HIS A 30 -5.99 9.53 17.36
N GLU A 31 -7.20 9.03 17.15
CA GLU A 31 -7.80 8.81 15.84
C GLU A 31 -8.99 9.73 15.64
N ALA A 32 -9.00 10.47 14.55
CA ALA A 32 -10.02 11.46 14.25
C ALA A 32 -11.41 10.87 13.97
N HIS A 33 -11.46 9.62 13.53
CA HIS A 33 -12.68 8.91 13.18
C HIS A 33 -13.13 7.97 14.31
N SER A 34 -14.34 7.44 14.20
CA SER A 34 -14.87 6.45 15.14
C SER A 34 -14.22 5.06 15.00
N HIS A 35 -13.41 4.83 13.97
CA HIS A 35 -12.82 3.55 13.62
C HIS A 35 -11.33 3.71 13.28
N LEU A 36 -10.56 2.69 13.58
CA LEU A 36 -9.13 2.59 13.27
C LEU A 36 -8.89 2.11 11.84
N GLY A 37 -7.61 2.12 11.43
CA GLY A 37 -7.13 1.50 10.21
C GLY A 37 -6.84 2.46 9.06
N GLY A 38 -7.47 3.63 9.03
CA GLY A 38 -7.31 4.56 7.92
C GLY A 38 -7.63 3.89 6.57
N ARG A 39 -6.63 3.76 5.69
CA ARG A 39 -6.76 3.08 4.38
C ARG A 39 -6.75 1.54 4.46
N ALA A 40 -6.31 0.98 5.56
CA ALA A 40 -6.36 -0.46 5.81
C ALA A 40 -7.70 -0.92 6.43
N ARG A 41 -8.73 -0.11 6.28
CA ARG A 41 -10.09 -0.44 6.69
C ARG A 41 -10.76 -1.36 5.68
N SER A 42 -11.52 -2.34 6.16
CA SER A 42 -12.48 -3.07 5.35
C SER A 42 -13.88 -2.47 5.48
N ALA A 43 -14.64 -2.49 4.37
CA ALA A 43 -16.04 -2.07 4.40
C ALA A 43 -16.89 -3.06 5.20
N GLU A 44 -17.94 -2.56 5.83
CA GLU A 44 -18.97 -3.38 6.47
C GLU A 44 -20.09 -3.67 5.49
N GLY A 45 -20.76 -4.81 5.63
CA GLY A 45 -21.89 -5.21 4.81
C GLY A 45 -21.78 -6.64 4.30
N PRO A 46 -22.62 -7.03 3.34
CA PRO A 46 -22.59 -8.39 2.79
C PRO A 46 -21.31 -8.65 1.97
N TYR A 47 -20.67 -7.61 1.47
CA TYR A 47 -19.41 -7.70 0.72
C TYR A 47 -18.31 -6.96 1.48
N ILE A 48 -17.30 -7.71 1.94
CA ILE A 48 -16.16 -7.14 2.67
C ILE A 48 -15.11 -6.72 1.64
N THR A 49 -15.07 -5.42 1.36
CA THR A 49 -14.11 -4.81 0.42
C THR A 49 -13.09 -3.96 1.16
N ASN A 50 -11.96 -3.68 0.53
CA ASN A 50 -10.94 -2.76 1.03
C ASN A 50 -10.67 -1.64 0.02
N ASP A 51 -9.96 -0.59 0.46
CA ASP A 51 -9.56 0.52 -0.41
C ASP A 51 -8.27 0.19 -1.19
N GLY A 52 -8.23 -0.94 -1.88
CA GLY A 52 -7.09 -1.39 -2.66
C GLY A 52 -6.75 -2.88 -2.46
N PRO A 53 -5.65 -3.37 -3.05
CA PRO A 53 -5.26 -4.78 -2.96
C PRO A 53 -5.05 -5.25 -1.53
N HIS A 54 -5.46 -6.49 -1.26
CA HIS A 54 -5.43 -7.11 0.08
C HIS A 54 -4.12 -7.86 0.36
N THR A 55 -3.02 -7.51 -0.29
CA THR A 55 -1.79 -8.29 -0.24
C THR A 55 -0.65 -7.59 0.48
N ILE A 56 0.22 -8.40 1.08
CA ILE A 56 1.54 -8.01 1.56
C ILE A 56 2.58 -9.03 1.08
N MET A 57 3.81 -8.57 0.86
CA MET A 57 4.92 -9.46 0.52
C MET A 57 5.50 -10.10 1.80
N ASN A 58 5.77 -11.42 1.75
CA ASN A 58 6.26 -12.17 2.91
C ASN A 58 7.79 -12.22 3.03
N ASN A 59 8.49 -11.45 2.22
CA ASN A 59 9.95 -11.44 2.13
C ASN A 59 10.60 -10.17 2.71
N GLY A 60 9.89 -9.42 3.56
CA GLY A 60 10.36 -8.19 4.19
C GLY A 60 10.22 -8.19 5.70
N GLU A 61 10.86 -7.22 6.36
CA GLU A 61 10.82 -7.03 7.81
C GLU A 61 9.41 -6.78 8.32
N ALA A 62 8.61 -6.02 7.57
CA ALA A 62 7.21 -5.75 7.90
C ALA A 62 6.40 -7.04 8.08
N TRP A 63 6.59 -8.04 7.22
CA TRP A 63 5.94 -9.32 7.35
C TRP A 63 6.40 -10.08 8.61
N GLN A 64 7.71 -10.13 8.87
CA GLN A 64 8.25 -10.78 10.05
C GLN A 64 7.73 -10.15 11.34
N TRP A 65 7.61 -8.82 11.33
CA TRP A 65 7.04 -8.08 12.45
C TRP A 65 5.57 -8.45 12.69
N LEU A 66 4.75 -8.54 11.64
CA LEU A 66 3.34 -8.93 11.76
C LEU A 66 3.18 -10.38 12.26
N ILE A 67 3.98 -11.32 11.76
CA ILE A 67 3.94 -12.73 12.15
C ILE A 67 4.35 -12.92 13.59
N SER A 68 5.47 -12.33 14.01
CA SER A 68 6.03 -12.50 15.36
C SER A 68 5.09 -12.04 16.48
N ARG A 69 4.14 -11.15 16.15
CA ARG A 69 3.13 -10.63 17.08
C ARG A 69 1.75 -11.24 16.91
N GLY A 70 1.62 -12.23 16.03
CA GLY A 70 0.33 -12.86 15.70
C GLY A 70 -0.67 -11.92 15.02
N VAL A 71 -0.22 -10.76 14.54
CA VAL A 71 -1.06 -9.75 13.90
C VAL A 71 -1.53 -10.20 12.53
N ALA A 72 -0.69 -10.89 11.77
CA ALA A 72 -1.06 -11.42 10.47
C ALA A 72 -2.29 -12.38 10.53
N GLY A 73 -2.46 -13.11 11.64
CA GLY A 73 -3.56 -14.04 11.83
C GLY A 73 -3.61 -15.11 10.76
N ARG A 74 -4.83 -15.43 10.28
CA ARG A 74 -5.00 -16.36 9.16
C ARG A 74 -4.74 -15.64 7.84
N TYR A 75 -3.99 -16.28 6.95
CA TYR A 75 -3.68 -15.75 5.62
C TYR A 75 -3.61 -16.87 4.59
N VAL A 76 -3.86 -16.52 3.35
CA VAL A 76 -3.77 -17.42 2.21
C VAL A 76 -2.38 -17.36 1.59
N ARG A 77 -1.85 -18.52 1.24
CA ARG A 77 -0.70 -18.68 0.33
C ARG A 77 -1.26 -19.13 -1.00
N LEU A 78 -0.98 -18.38 -2.06
CA LEU A 78 -1.38 -18.82 -3.38
C LEU A 78 -0.74 -20.19 -3.69
N SER A 79 -1.58 -21.17 -3.95
CA SER A 79 -1.19 -22.54 -4.31
C SER A 79 -0.68 -22.58 -5.75
N PHE A 80 -0.02 -23.67 -6.12
CA PHE A 80 0.35 -23.90 -7.52
C PHE A 80 -0.88 -23.93 -8.45
N HIS A 81 -1.99 -24.50 -7.98
CA HIS A 81 -3.24 -24.52 -8.72
C HIS A 81 -3.76 -23.11 -9.01
N GLU A 82 -3.77 -22.23 -8.02
CA GLU A 82 -4.19 -20.84 -8.18
C GLU A 82 -3.25 -20.07 -9.10
N TRP A 83 -1.94 -20.32 -9.01
CA TRP A 83 -0.97 -19.74 -9.92
C TRP A 83 -1.25 -20.13 -11.37
N THR A 84 -1.63 -21.38 -11.66
CA THR A 84 -2.00 -21.79 -13.03
C THR A 84 -3.32 -21.16 -13.52
N ARG A 85 -4.12 -20.58 -12.62
CA ARG A 85 -5.37 -19.87 -12.95
C ARG A 85 -5.15 -18.36 -13.16
N MET A 86 -3.97 -17.82 -12.86
CA MET A 86 -3.64 -16.42 -13.21
C MET A 86 -3.69 -16.23 -14.72
N ARG A 87 -4.10 -15.05 -15.14
CA ARG A 87 -4.19 -14.68 -16.56
C ARG A 87 -3.48 -13.36 -16.80
N PHE A 88 -2.93 -13.25 -18.00
CA PHE A 88 -2.25 -12.06 -18.48
C PHE A 88 -2.90 -11.67 -19.81
N ARG A 89 -3.54 -10.51 -19.88
CA ARG A 89 -3.96 -9.95 -21.15
C ARG A 89 -2.72 -9.43 -21.88
N HIS A 90 -2.47 -9.98 -23.03
CA HIS A 90 -1.34 -9.60 -23.87
C HIS A 90 -1.75 -9.71 -25.34
N GLN A 91 -1.57 -8.61 -26.09
CA GLN A 91 -2.04 -8.47 -27.48
C GLN A 91 -3.52 -8.82 -27.65
N GLY A 92 -4.35 -8.23 -26.79
CA GLY A 92 -5.82 -8.38 -26.80
C GLY A 92 -6.35 -9.75 -26.36
N ARG A 93 -5.50 -10.69 -25.92
CA ARG A 93 -5.89 -12.07 -25.56
C ARG A 93 -5.41 -12.44 -24.17
N LEU A 94 -6.21 -13.24 -23.47
CA LEU A 94 -5.79 -13.83 -22.18
C LEU A 94 -4.78 -14.97 -22.43
N ARG A 95 -3.66 -14.91 -21.72
CA ARG A 95 -2.59 -15.91 -21.71
C ARG A 95 -2.42 -16.49 -20.32
N MET A 96 -1.93 -17.73 -20.24
CA MET A 96 -1.59 -18.40 -18.97
C MET A 96 -0.16 -18.12 -18.54
N THR A 97 0.68 -17.63 -19.45
CA THR A 97 2.10 -17.38 -19.21
C THR A 97 2.45 -15.94 -19.52
N LEU A 98 3.44 -15.44 -18.80
CA LEU A 98 4.06 -14.14 -19.09
C LEU A 98 4.80 -14.21 -20.46
N PRO A 99 4.93 -13.08 -21.16
CA PRO A 99 5.67 -13.01 -22.43
C PRO A 99 7.13 -13.41 -22.26
N PRO A 100 7.75 -14.07 -23.27
CA PRO A 100 9.14 -14.51 -23.19
C PRO A 100 10.15 -13.38 -22.96
N GLY A 101 9.94 -12.20 -23.57
CA GLY A 101 10.77 -11.02 -23.38
C GLY A 101 10.76 -10.55 -21.92
N TYR A 102 9.57 -10.44 -21.36
CA TYR A 102 9.36 -10.11 -19.94
C TYR A 102 10.05 -11.12 -19.00
N MET A 103 9.87 -12.42 -19.26
CA MET A 103 10.51 -13.50 -18.50
C MET A 103 12.03 -13.40 -18.53
N ARG A 104 12.61 -13.14 -19.71
CA ARG A 104 14.05 -12.95 -19.86
C ARG A 104 14.53 -11.73 -19.05
N MET A 105 13.86 -10.59 -19.19
CA MET A 105 14.19 -9.36 -18.47
C MET A 105 14.24 -9.61 -16.95
N THR A 106 13.24 -10.25 -16.38
CA THR A 106 13.11 -10.41 -14.93
C THR A 106 13.94 -11.56 -14.33
N LEU A 107 14.34 -12.54 -15.12
CA LEU A 107 15.08 -13.70 -14.64
C LEU A 107 16.58 -13.63 -14.96
N LEU A 108 16.95 -13.19 -16.17
CA LEU A 108 18.33 -13.22 -16.63
C LEU A 108 19.05 -11.88 -16.44
N ASP A 109 18.34 -10.77 -16.56
CA ASP A 109 18.91 -9.43 -16.45
C ASP A 109 18.74 -8.80 -15.04
N ARG A 110 18.27 -9.54 -14.06
CA ARG A 110 17.90 -9.06 -12.73
C ARG A 110 19.00 -8.33 -11.96
N ASP A 111 20.25 -8.72 -12.16
CA ASP A 111 21.42 -8.17 -11.45
C ASP A 111 22.05 -6.98 -12.21
N ARG A 112 21.37 -6.47 -13.24
CA ARG A 112 21.82 -5.32 -14.02
C ARG A 112 21.82 -4.05 -13.19
N PRO A 113 22.89 -3.23 -13.28
CA PRO A 113 22.90 -1.90 -12.68
C PRO A 113 21.80 -1.00 -13.29
N VAL A 114 21.03 -0.33 -12.43
CA VAL A 114 19.91 0.51 -12.85
C VAL A 114 20.08 1.92 -12.30
N PRO A 115 20.03 2.96 -13.15
CA PRO A 115 20.23 4.34 -12.72
C PRO A 115 19.03 4.87 -11.95
N VAL A 116 19.29 5.77 -11.01
CA VAL A 116 18.26 6.51 -10.27
C VAL A 116 17.79 7.73 -11.04
N ASP A 117 18.68 8.35 -11.79
CA ASP A 117 18.53 9.66 -12.46
C ASP A 117 17.89 9.59 -13.87
N GLN A 118 17.55 8.38 -14.35
CA GLN A 118 16.85 8.17 -15.62
C GLN A 118 15.46 7.62 -15.39
N SER A 119 14.53 7.92 -16.32
CA SER A 119 13.24 7.26 -16.37
C SER A 119 13.39 5.79 -16.76
N PHE A 120 12.45 4.96 -16.32
CA PHE A 120 12.49 3.54 -16.71
C PHE A 120 12.36 3.36 -18.23
N GLN A 121 11.49 4.15 -18.88
CA GLN A 121 11.33 4.13 -20.34
C GLN A 121 12.65 4.44 -21.04
N ASP A 122 13.33 5.55 -20.67
CA ASP A 122 14.56 5.98 -21.34
C ASP A 122 15.73 5.01 -21.13
N TRP A 123 15.81 4.42 -19.94
CA TRP A 123 16.85 3.45 -19.63
C TRP A 123 16.58 2.09 -20.30
N ALA A 124 15.37 1.56 -20.12
CA ALA A 124 15.03 0.20 -20.55
C ALA A 124 14.99 0.08 -22.08
N SER A 125 14.53 1.08 -22.81
CA SER A 125 14.47 1.08 -24.28
C SER A 125 15.83 1.04 -24.96
N LYS A 126 16.91 1.38 -24.25
CA LYS A 126 18.30 1.24 -24.75
C LYS A 126 18.81 -0.20 -24.68
N ILE A 127 18.15 -1.07 -23.92
CA ILE A 127 18.65 -2.38 -23.53
C ILE A 127 17.72 -3.49 -24.01
N PHE A 128 16.41 -3.26 -23.93
CA PHE A 128 15.38 -4.24 -24.24
C PHE A 128 14.53 -3.81 -25.44
N PRO A 129 13.97 -4.76 -26.19
CA PRO A 129 12.98 -4.44 -27.22
C PRO A 129 11.80 -3.64 -26.62
N GLN A 130 11.28 -2.66 -27.37
CA GLN A 130 10.20 -1.79 -26.90
C GLN A 130 8.98 -2.60 -26.41
N GLN A 131 8.59 -3.65 -27.13
CA GLN A 131 7.51 -4.54 -26.71
C GLN A 131 7.74 -5.10 -25.29
N THR A 132 8.97 -5.50 -24.94
CA THR A 132 9.29 -6.00 -23.60
C THR A 132 9.18 -4.92 -22.52
N VAL A 133 9.56 -3.68 -22.87
CA VAL A 133 9.41 -2.51 -21.98
C VAL A 133 7.93 -2.23 -21.74
N ASP A 134 7.11 -2.22 -22.80
CA ASP A 134 5.66 -1.99 -22.71
C ASP A 134 4.97 -3.07 -21.86
N GLU A 135 5.36 -4.35 -22.05
CA GLU A 135 4.88 -5.48 -21.25
C GLU A 135 5.20 -5.30 -19.75
N ALA A 136 6.41 -4.85 -19.42
CA ALA A 136 6.83 -4.60 -18.05
C ALA A 136 6.04 -3.43 -17.42
N LEU A 137 5.85 -2.35 -18.17
CA LEU A 137 5.10 -1.18 -17.74
C LEU A 137 3.62 -1.49 -17.56
N GLY A 138 3.01 -2.24 -18.47
CA GLY A 138 1.63 -2.70 -18.34
C GLY A 138 1.41 -3.56 -17.10
N PHE A 139 2.33 -4.48 -16.79
CA PHE A 139 2.28 -5.27 -15.57
C PHE A 139 2.42 -4.41 -14.31
N LEU A 140 3.30 -3.41 -14.32
CA LEU A 140 3.60 -2.60 -13.14
C LEU A 140 2.61 -1.47 -12.89
N GLY A 141 1.94 -0.98 -13.90
CA GLY A 141 0.96 0.12 -13.77
C GLY A 141 0.04 -0.03 -12.56
N PRO A 142 -0.70 -1.14 -12.42
CA PRO A 142 -1.62 -1.36 -11.30
C PRO A 142 -0.91 -1.60 -9.96
N ILE A 143 0.36 -2.01 -9.95
CA ILE A 143 1.13 -2.24 -8.73
C ILE A 143 1.61 -0.92 -8.12
N VAL A 144 1.98 0.04 -8.98
CA VAL A 144 2.40 1.39 -8.55
C VAL A 144 1.27 2.42 -8.65
N PHE A 145 0.09 2.02 -9.13
CA PHE A 145 -1.08 2.87 -9.36
C PHE A 145 -0.80 4.08 -10.26
N HIS A 146 0.10 3.92 -11.23
CA HIS A 146 0.54 5.02 -12.09
C HIS A 146 0.23 4.70 -13.56
N GLY A 147 -0.48 5.62 -14.23
CA GLY A 147 -0.94 5.41 -15.61
C GLY A 147 0.14 5.54 -16.68
N ASP A 148 1.29 6.10 -16.31
CA ASP A 148 2.50 6.18 -17.15
C ASP A 148 3.73 5.85 -16.29
N PRO A 149 3.89 4.56 -15.87
CA PRO A 149 4.98 4.16 -14.98
C PRO A 149 6.35 4.27 -15.64
N GLY A 150 6.42 4.40 -16.97
CA GLY A 150 7.66 4.61 -17.71
C GLY A 150 8.39 5.90 -17.36
N THR A 151 7.68 6.92 -16.90
CA THR A 151 8.23 8.21 -16.46
C THR A 151 8.88 8.19 -15.07
N LEU A 152 8.63 7.14 -14.30
CA LEU A 152 9.20 6.98 -12.95
C LEU A 152 10.67 6.55 -13.02
N SER A 153 11.41 6.73 -11.92
CA SER A 153 12.81 6.34 -11.80
C SER A 153 13.02 4.89 -12.20
N ALA A 154 14.03 4.63 -13.01
CA ALA A 154 14.36 3.28 -13.45
C ALA A 154 14.64 2.36 -12.26
N ALA A 155 15.37 2.82 -11.25
CA ALA A 155 15.64 2.06 -10.03
C ALA A 155 14.36 1.75 -9.25
N PHE A 156 13.43 2.71 -9.15
CA PHE A 156 12.14 2.53 -8.49
C PHE A 156 11.28 1.46 -9.15
N ILE A 157 11.18 1.50 -10.48
CA ILE A 157 10.40 0.52 -11.26
C ILE A 157 11.05 -0.85 -11.24
N TRP A 158 12.39 -0.90 -11.41
CA TRP A 158 13.14 -2.16 -11.44
C TRP A 158 13.04 -2.95 -10.13
N GLU A 159 13.19 -2.26 -9.00
CA GLU A 159 13.02 -2.90 -7.68
C GLU A 159 11.66 -3.58 -7.56
N ARG A 160 10.59 -2.90 -7.97
CA ARG A 160 9.23 -3.42 -7.89
C ARG A 160 8.99 -4.54 -8.88
N LEU A 161 9.53 -4.41 -10.09
CA LEU A 161 9.46 -5.44 -11.11
C LEU A 161 10.10 -6.75 -10.61
N LEU A 162 11.30 -6.66 -10.04
CA LEU A 162 11.99 -7.83 -9.50
C LEU A 162 11.30 -8.40 -8.26
N ARG A 163 10.71 -7.56 -7.44
CA ARG A 163 10.12 -7.98 -6.17
C ARG A 163 8.75 -8.61 -6.33
N VAL A 164 7.91 -8.04 -7.21
CA VAL A 164 6.51 -8.46 -7.41
C VAL A 164 6.34 -9.21 -8.73
N GLY A 165 7.01 -8.78 -9.77
CA GLY A 165 6.84 -9.26 -11.15
C GLY A 165 7.68 -10.47 -11.55
N THR A 166 8.74 -10.80 -10.80
CA THR A 166 9.56 -11.98 -11.11
C THR A 166 8.79 -13.25 -10.76
N PRO A 167 8.61 -14.17 -11.72
CA PRO A 167 7.97 -15.45 -11.45
C PRO A 167 8.76 -16.25 -10.42
N LYS A 168 8.15 -16.47 -9.28
CA LYS A 168 8.71 -17.27 -8.17
C LYS A 168 7.61 -18.16 -7.60
N PHE A 169 7.96 -19.39 -7.27
CA PHE A 169 7.05 -20.26 -6.54
C PHE A 169 7.72 -20.76 -5.25
N PRO A 170 7.02 -20.67 -4.11
CA PRO A 170 5.70 -20.06 -3.90
C PRO A 170 5.74 -18.54 -4.08
N LEU A 171 4.62 -17.98 -4.57
CA LEU A 171 4.49 -16.53 -4.72
C LEU A 171 4.69 -15.83 -3.37
N PRO A 172 5.39 -14.69 -3.33
CA PRO A 172 5.67 -13.99 -2.07
C PRO A 172 4.46 -13.24 -1.51
N SER A 173 3.40 -13.04 -2.28
CA SER A 173 2.19 -12.36 -1.83
C SER A 173 1.36 -13.21 -0.88
N ARG A 174 0.78 -12.56 0.12
CA ARG A 174 -0.12 -13.16 1.13
C ARG A 174 -1.40 -12.34 1.22
N TYR A 175 -2.54 -13.02 1.30
CA TYR A 175 -3.86 -12.42 1.51
C TYR A 175 -4.29 -12.66 2.95
N PHE A 176 -4.76 -11.64 3.63
CA PHE A 176 -5.32 -11.78 4.97
C PHE A 176 -6.78 -12.22 4.90
N ILE A 177 -7.13 -13.27 5.60
CA ILE A 177 -8.52 -13.74 5.72
C ILE A 177 -9.34 -12.69 6.49
N GLY A 178 -10.46 -12.27 5.89
CA GLY A 178 -11.31 -11.18 6.35
C GLY A 178 -10.78 -9.79 6.01
N GLY A 179 -9.75 -9.69 5.14
CA GLY A 179 -9.19 -8.43 4.67
C GLY A 179 -8.32 -7.69 5.70
N TRP A 180 -7.92 -6.46 5.33
CA TRP A 180 -7.06 -5.60 6.16
C TRP A 180 -7.70 -5.20 7.49
N GLY A 181 -9.02 -5.05 7.56
CA GLY A 181 -9.73 -4.71 8.79
C GLY A 181 -9.41 -5.67 9.93
N THR A 182 -9.33 -6.98 9.63
CA THR A 182 -8.98 -7.99 10.65
C THR A 182 -7.54 -7.87 11.16
N VAL A 183 -6.62 -7.36 10.33
CA VAL A 183 -5.24 -7.06 10.74
C VAL A 183 -5.24 -5.86 11.68
N VAL A 184 -5.95 -4.79 11.32
CA VAL A 184 -6.11 -3.59 12.16
C VAL A 184 -6.69 -3.93 13.53
N ASP A 185 -7.73 -4.75 13.58
CA ASP A 185 -8.36 -5.19 14.84
C ASP A 185 -7.38 -6.00 15.72
N ARG A 186 -6.53 -6.82 15.11
CA ARG A 186 -5.50 -7.54 15.84
C ARG A 186 -4.42 -6.60 16.35
N MET A 187 -3.99 -5.62 15.54
CA MET A 187 -3.04 -4.58 15.95
C MET A 187 -3.59 -3.79 17.15
N ALA A 188 -4.83 -3.34 17.08
CA ALA A 188 -5.47 -2.61 18.17
C ALA A 188 -5.55 -3.44 19.46
N ARG A 189 -5.84 -4.74 19.36
CA ARG A 189 -5.83 -5.66 20.50
C ARG A 189 -4.43 -5.85 21.08
N VAL A 190 -3.41 -5.98 20.23
CA VAL A 190 -2.01 -6.06 20.67
C VAL A 190 -1.59 -4.77 21.37
N ALA A 191 -1.88 -3.61 20.77
CA ALA A 191 -1.58 -2.31 21.35
C ALA A 191 -2.20 -2.16 22.77
N ARG A 192 -3.50 -2.45 22.90
CA ARG A 192 -4.19 -2.39 24.22
C ARG A 192 -3.60 -3.35 25.24
N ARG A 193 -3.16 -4.56 24.85
CA ARG A 193 -2.48 -5.50 25.76
C ARG A 193 -1.16 -4.97 26.28
N HIS A 194 -0.49 -4.10 25.54
CA HIS A 194 0.72 -3.40 25.97
C HIS A 194 0.43 -2.07 26.69
N GLY A 195 -0.83 -1.80 27.04
CA GLY A 195 -1.22 -0.61 27.79
C GLY A 195 -1.36 0.65 26.94
N VAL A 196 -1.41 0.54 25.61
CA VAL A 196 -1.66 1.69 24.73
C VAL A 196 -3.10 2.18 24.91
N ILE A 197 -3.25 3.48 25.17
CA ILE A 197 -4.54 4.16 25.18
C ILE A 197 -4.88 4.52 23.74
N ILE A 198 -6.08 4.15 23.28
CA ILE A 198 -6.56 4.45 21.92
C ILE A 198 -7.85 5.26 22.06
N GLU A 199 -7.80 6.51 21.62
CA GLU A 199 -8.90 7.45 21.63
C GLU A 199 -9.42 7.66 20.21
N THR A 200 -10.60 7.17 19.92
CA THR A 200 -11.33 7.42 18.66
C THR A 200 -12.20 8.67 18.80
N ASN A 201 -12.65 9.27 17.66
CA ASN A 201 -13.32 10.56 17.62
C ASN A 201 -12.49 11.69 18.30
N SER A 202 -11.17 11.51 18.31
CA SER A 202 -10.20 12.41 18.93
C SER A 202 -9.34 13.08 17.86
N ARG A 203 -9.86 14.15 17.28
CA ARG A 203 -9.16 14.90 16.24
C ARG A 203 -8.18 15.89 16.86
N ILE A 204 -6.92 15.73 16.54
CA ILE A 204 -5.86 16.67 16.88
C ILE A 204 -5.65 17.63 15.71
N THR A 205 -5.75 18.93 15.97
CA THR A 205 -5.61 20.02 14.97
C THR A 205 -4.31 20.81 15.12
N GLU A 206 -3.65 20.72 16.28
CA GLU A 206 -2.39 21.36 16.60
C GLU A 206 -1.48 20.35 17.31
N LEU A 207 -0.16 20.47 17.12
CA LEU A 207 0.76 19.57 17.81
C LEU A 207 0.61 19.76 19.34
N PRO A 208 0.47 18.67 20.11
CA PRO A 208 0.41 18.77 21.56
C PRO A 208 1.70 19.38 22.11
N VAL A 209 1.55 20.42 22.93
CA VAL A 209 2.65 20.96 23.72
C VAL A 209 2.73 20.16 25.01
N GLY A 210 3.81 19.39 25.19
CA GLY A 210 3.92 18.51 26.37
C GLY A 210 5.27 17.83 26.48
N ASP A 211 5.38 16.96 27.48
CA ASP A 211 6.65 16.40 27.98
C ASP A 211 7.12 15.14 27.18
N GLY A 212 6.78 15.01 25.93
CA GLY A 212 7.18 13.82 25.19
C GLY A 212 7.10 13.93 23.67
N PRO A 213 7.69 12.94 22.98
CA PRO A 213 7.67 12.87 21.52
C PRO A 213 6.26 12.76 20.94
N VAL A 214 6.07 13.34 19.76
CA VAL A 214 4.84 13.26 18.97
C VAL A 214 5.11 12.54 17.65
N ILE A 215 4.31 11.53 17.33
CA ILE A 215 4.38 10.80 16.07
C ILE A 215 3.15 11.15 15.23
N VAL A 216 3.35 11.83 14.11
CA VAL A 216 2.30 12.21 13.16
C VAL A 216 2.16 11.07 12.12
N ALA A 217 1.07 10.33 12.22
CA ALA A 217 0.74 9.16 11.40
C ALA A 217 -0.46 9.40 10.47
N THR A 218 -0.58 10.62 9.96
CA THR A 218 -1.68 11.05 9.08
C THR A 218 -1.23 11.03 7.61
N SER A 219 -2.11 11.42 6.68
CA SER A 219 -1.69 11.72 5.31
C SER A 219 -0.80 12.97 5.28
N LEU A 220 0.09 13.09 4.28
CA LEU A 220 0.93 14.30 4.13
C LEU A 220 0.08 15.58 4.08
N ALA A 221 -1.07 15.54 3.39
CA ALA A 221 -1.99 16.68 3.33
C ALA A 221 -2.50 17.11 4.71
N ALA A 222 -2.80 16.18 5.60
CA ALA A 222 -3.21 16.51 6.98
C ALA A 222 -2.01 16.91 7.84
N ALA A 223 -0.85 16.32 7.62
CA ALA A 223 0.39 16.63 8.33
C ALA A 223 0.89 18.06 8.06
N ARG A 224 0.65 18.61 6.85
CA ARG A 224 0.97 20.02 6.53
C ARG A 224 0.47 21.01 7.58
N GLY A 225 -0.80 20.87 7.94
CA GLY A 225 -1.40 21.77 8.96
C GLY A 225 -0.82 21.57 10.35
N LEU A 226 -0.56 20.33 10.73
CA LEU A 226 0.02 20.00 12.04
C LEU A 226 1.47 20.45 12.19
N LEU A 227 2.27 20.29 11.12
CA LEU A 227 3.71 20.62 11.13
C LEU A 227 3.99 22.07 10.72
N GLY A 228 3.01 22.81 10.24
CA GLY A 228 3.20 24.17 9.71
C GLY A 228 4.06 24.21 8.44
N ASP A 229 4.22 23.07 7.75
CA ASP A 229 5.01 22.93 6.53
C ASP A 229 4.12 22.79 5.29
N SER A 230 3.89 23.92 4.61
CA SER A 230 3.07 23.96 3.38
C SER A 230 3.72 23.24 2.20
N GLN A 231 5.02 22.98 2.24
CA GLN A 231 5.78 22.31 1.17
C GLN A 231 5.79 20.78 1.35
N LEU A 232 5.32 20.28 2.47
CA LEU A 232 5.30 18.85 2.75
C LEU A 232 4.39 18.11 1.74
N ASP A 233 5.01 17.53 0.74
CA ASP A 233 4.34 16.77 -0.33
C ASP A 233 5.25 15.68 -0.87
N TRP A 234 4.65 14.69 -1.53
CA TRP A 234 5.35 13.69 -2.33
C TRP A 234 4.41 13.10 -3.36
N PRO A 235 4.89 12.84 -4.58
CA PRO A 235 4.06 12.27 -5.63
C PRO A 235 3.50 10.89 -5.25
N SER A 236 2.27 10.64 -5.68
CA SER A 236 1.63 9.32 -5.58
C SER A 236 0.83 9.04 -6.84
N GLY A 237 0.53 7.77 -7.08
CA GLY A 237 -0.28 7.36 -8.20
C GLY A 237 -1.77 7.74 -8.06
N THR A 238 -2.51 7.50 -9.12
CA THR A 238 -3.98 7.65 -9.17
C THR A 238 -4.57 6.49 -9.94
N ALA A 239 -5.57 5.81 -9.38
CA ALA A 239 -6.25 4.71 -10.04
C ALA A 239 -7.76 4.74 -9.82
N ALA A 240 -8.52 4.38 -10.84
CA ALA A 240 -9.91 3.99 -10.71
C ALA A 240 -9.99 2.60 -10.08
N LEU A 241 -10.91 2.44 -9.14
CA LEU A 241 -11.17 1.19 -8.44
C LEU A 241 -12.61 0.78 -8.68
N VAL A 242 -12.82 -0.50 -8.94
CA VAL A 242 -14.14 -1.12 -9.03
C VAL A 242 -14.17 -2.34 -8.13
N ASP A 243 -15.10 -2.36 -7.18
CA ASP A 243 -15.50 -3.57 -6.48
C ASP A 243 -16.83 -4.03 -7.07
N MET A 244 -16.95 -5.31 -7.35
CA MET A 244 -18.13 -5.88 -8.01
C MET A 244 -18.45 -7.27 -7.45
N ALA A 245 -19.70 -7.46 -7.07
CA ALA A 245 -20.22 -8.79 -6.76
C ALA A 245 -21.10 -9.29 -7.90
N VAL A 246 -20.90 -10.55 -8.28
CA VAL A 246 -21.67 -11.23 -9.33
C VAL A 246 -22.12 -12.60 -8.82
N THR A 247 -23.18 -13.17 -9.40
CA THR A 247 -23.46 -14.60 -9.22
C THR A 247 -22.26 -15.40 -9.72
N HIS A 248 -21.74 -16.30 -8.89
CA HIS A 248 -20.52 -17.07 -9.18
C HIS A 248 -20.65 -17.92 -10.46
N SER A 249 -19.59 -17.99 -11.23
CA SER A 249 -19.45 -18.88 -12.39
C SER A 249 -18.07 -19.53 -12.41
N LYS A 250 -18.05 -20.83 -12.76
CA LYS A 250 -16.78 -21.57 -12.96
C LYS A 250 -15.90 -21.04 -14.10
N LYS A 251 -16.46 -20.15 -14.94
CA LYS A 251 -15.75 -19.50 -16.05
C LYS A 251 -15.02 -18.23 -15.60
N ASP A 252 -15.27 -17.77 -14.38
CA ASP A 252 -14.67 -16.55 -13.86
C ASP A 252 -13.15 -16.71 -13.64
N GLY A 253 -12.40 -15.71 -14.05
CA GLY A 253 -10.96 -15.63 -13.80
C GLY A 253 -10.68 -15.38 -12.32
N ASN A 254 -9.51 -15.81 -11.84
CA ASN A 254 -9.08 -15.57 -10.46
C ASN A 254 -8.34 -14.23 -10.33
N VAL A 255 -7.09 -14.21 -10.78
CA VAL A 255 -6.25 -13.00 -10.81
C VAL A 255 -5.82 -12.72 -12.23
N SER A 256 -5.99 -11.50 -12.69
CA SER A 256 -5.62 -11.14 -14.05
C SER A 256 -4.90 -9.79 -14.08
N PHE A 257 -3.82 -9.75 -14.85
CA PHE A 257 -3.08 -8.53 -15.16
C PHE A 257 -3.29 -8.16 -16.63
N ASP A 258 -3.56 -6.91 -16.88
CA ASP A 258 -3.65 -6.36 -18.22
C ASP A 258 -2.33 -5.72 -18.62
N MET A 259 -1.52 -6.44 -19.38
CA MET A 259 -0.23 -5.93 -19.84
C MET A 259 -0.36 -4.99 -21.04
N ASP A 260 -1.54 -4.91 -21.66
CA ASP A 260 -1.81 -3.98 -22.75
C ASP A 260 -2.27 -2.60 -22.24
N GLU A 261 -3.13 -2.59 -21.21
CA GLU A 261 -3.78 -1.39 -20.72
C GLU A 261 -3.32 -0.97 -19.30
N GLY A 262 -2.55 -1.82 -18.62
CA GLY A 262 -2.02 -1.55 -17.29
C GLY A 262 -3.06 -1.72 -16.16
N GLY A 263 -3.98 -2.66 -16.32
CA GLY A 263 -5.04 -2.94 -15.36
C GLY A 263 -4.83 -4.23 -14.55
N PHE A 264 -5.70 -4.42 -13.58
CA PHE A 264 -5.68 -5.60 -12.71
C PHE A 264 -7.09 -5.93 -12.25
N THR A 265 -7.41 -7.24 -12.19
CA THR A 265 -8.62 -7.77 -11.54
C THR A 265 -8.29 -8.97 -10.67
N SER A 266 -9.01 -9.13 -9.55
CA SER A 266 -8.89 -10.30 -8.68
C SER A 266 -10.24 -10.68 -8.09
N GLN A 267 -10.56 -11.97 -8.12
CA GLN A 267 -11.67 -12.56 -7.39
C GLN A 267 -11.23 -12.89 -5.97
N TYR A 268 -11.33 -11.94 -5.06
CA TYR A 268 -10.86 -12.14 -3.69
C TYR A 268 -11.66 -13.20 -2.91
N SER A 269 -12.96 -13.34 -3.19
CA SER A 269 -13.79 -14.39 -2.55
C SER A 269 -13.43 -15.82 -2.95
N ASP A 270 -12.67 -16.04 -4.04
CA ASP A 270 -12.14 -17.37 -4.38
C ASP A 270 -11.08 -17.84 -3.36
N HIS A 271 -10.33 -16.89 -2.79
CA HIS A 271 -9.32 -17.16 -1.76
C HIS A 271 -9.87 -17.06 -0.35
N ASP A 272 -10.89 -16.22 -0.16
CA ASP A 272 -11.52 -15.94 1.12
C ASP A 272 -13.04 -15.88 0.97
N PRO A 273 -13.73 -17.04 1.10
CA PRO A 273 -15.19 -17.08 1.00
C PRO A 273 -15.93 -16.22 2.02
N SER A 274 -15.26 -15.75 3.07
CA SER A 274 -15.90 -14.86 4.07
C SER A 274 -16.18 -13.44 3.55
N LEU A 275 -15.65 -13.08 2.37
CA LEU A 275 -15.78 -11.74 1.81
C LEU A 275 -17.09 -11.51 1.05
N ALA A 276 -17.84 -12.57 0.71
CA ALA A 276 -19.10 -12.51 -0.01
C ALA A 276 -20.08 -13.58 0.46
N PRO A 277 -21.39 -13.43 0.23
CA PRO A 277 -22.38 -14.49 0.46
C PRO A 277 -22.12 -15.75 -0.38
N GLU A 278 -22.62 -16.89 0.09
CA GLU A 278 -22.50 -18.16 -0.62
C GLU A 278 -23.17 -18.07 -2.02
N GLY A 279 -22.51 -18.62 -3.02
CA GLY A 279 -22.97 -18.58 -4.42
C GLY A 279 -22.63 -17.27 -5.15
N GLU A 280 -21.95 -16.34 -4.49
CA GLU A 280 -21.56 -15.06 -5.06
C GLU A 280 -20.04 -14.92 -5.14
N ALA A 281 -19.55 -14.14 -6.10
CA ALA A 281 -18.14 -13.87 -6.32
C ALA A 281 -17.87 -12.37 -6.20
N LEU A 282 -16.93 -12.01 -5.32
CA LEU A 282 -16.49 -10.63 -5.12
C LEU A 282 -15.19 -10.40 -5.86
N PHE A 283 -15.22 -9.44 -6.78
CA PHE A 283 -14.08 -8.97 -7.55
C PHE A 283 -13.66 -7.58 -7.11
N GLN A 284 -12.38 -7.33 -7.19
CA GLN A 284 -11.83 -5.99 -7.21
C GLN A 284 -11.00 -5.79 -8.47
N GLY A 285 -11.17 -4.62 -9.11
CA GLY A 285 -10.35 -4.17 -10.22
C GLY A 285 -9.71 -2.83 -9.92
N ALA A 286 -8.53 -2.63 -10.48
CA ALA A 286 -7.82 -1.35 -10.46
C ALA A 286 -7.28 -1.02 -11.85
N MET A 287 -7.49 0.24 -12.28
CA MET A 287 -6.98 0.79 -13.52
C MET A 287 -6.35 2.15 -13.24
N PRO A 288 -5.02 2.28 -13.33
CA PRO A 288 -4.36 3.56 -13.20
C PRO A 288 -4.84 4.55 -14.26
N LEU A 289 -5.05 5.79 -13.84
CA LEU A 289 -5.42 6.88 -14.75
C LEU A 289 -4.20 7.35 -15.52
N ARG A 290 -4.32 7.40 -16.83
CA ARG A 290 -3.33 7.99 -17.72
C ARG A 290 -3.34 9.53 -17.62
N PRO A 291 -2.28 10.22 -18.01
CA PRO A 291 -2.29 11.69 -18.07
C PRO A 291 -3.48 12.21 -18.91
N GLY A 292 -4.27 13.10 -18.32
CA GLY A 292 -5.47 13.67 -18.98
C GLY A 292 -6.72 12.78 -18.97
N GLU A 293 -6.62 11.55 -18.47
CA GLU A 293 -7.74 10.62 -18.40
C GLU A 293 -8.64 10.90 -17.19
N ASN A 294 -9.94 10.76 -17.36
CA ASN A 294 -10.91 10.84 -16.29
C ASN A 294 -11.31 9.45 -15.76
N LYS A 295 -12.04 9.42 -14.63
CA LYS A 295 -12.52 8.19 -13.99
C LYS A 295 -13.31 7.29 -14.95
N ALA A 296 -14.22 7.85 -15.75
CA ALA A 296 -15.09 7.06 -16.62
C ALA A 296 -14.29 6.32 -17.70
N GLN A 297 -13.32 6.98 -18.31
CA GLN A 297 -12.44 6.38 -19.31
C GLN A 297 -11.57 5.25 -18.72
N ALA A 298 -11.02 5.44 -17.52
CA ALA A 298 -10.26 4.38 -16.85
C ALA A 298 -11.15 3.19 -16.47
N ILE A 299 -12.39 3.43 -16.03
CA ILE A 299 -13.37 2.36 -15.75
C ILE A 299 -13.73 1.61 -17.04
N GLU A 300 -13.93 2.29 -18.16
CA GLU A 300 -14.22 1.65 -19.46
C GLU A 300 -13.10 0.67 -19.86
N ARG A 301 -11.82 1.06 -19.70
CA ARG A 301 -10.68 0.15 -19.93
C ARG A 301 -10.71 -1.05 -18.97
N LEU A 302 -11.04 -0.81 -17.70
CA LEU A 302 -11.15 -1.87 -16.70
C LEU A 302 -12.30 -2.83 -17.00
N GLU A 303 -13.43 -2.32 -17.47
CA GLU A 303 -14.56 -3.15 -17.90
C GLU A 303 -14.19 -4.04 -19.09
N GLY A 304 -13.37 -3.53 -20.02
CA GLY A 304 -12.82 -4.33 -21.10
C GLY A 304 -11.96 -5.52 -20.59
N LEU A 305 -11.30 -5.37 -19.44
CA LEU A 305 -10.62 -6.51 -18.79
C LEU A 305 -11.64 -7.46 -18.15
N PHE A 306 -12.67 -6.94 -17.47
CA PHE A 306 -13.75 -7.78 -16.91
C PHE A 306 -14.51 -8.56 -17.98
N ASP A 307 -14.72 -7.99 -19.16
CA ASP A 307 -15.36 -8.70 -20.28
C ASP A 307 -14.62 -9.96 -20.70
N LEU A 308 -13.29 -9.94 -20.58
CA LEU A 308 -12.44 -11.09 -20.86
C LEU A 308 -12.34 -12.07 -19.69
N THR A 309 -12.27 -11.55 -18.46
CA THR A 309 -11.96 -12.35 -17.27
C THR A 309 -13.18 -12.88 -16.53
N THR A 310 -14.34 -12.23 -16.70
CA THR A 310 -15.59 -12.53 -15.98
C THR A 310 -16.75 -12.54 -16.99
N PRO A 311 -16.81 -13.52 -17.92
CA PRO A 311 -17.78 -13.52 -19.02
C PRO A 311 -19.23 -13.36 -18.56
N GLY A 312 -19.96 -12.45 -19.18
CA GLY A 312 -21.37 -12.16 -18.87
C GLY A 312 -21.58 -11.51 -17.49
N TRP A 313 -20.57 -10.86 -16.94
CA TRP A 313 -20.64 -10.23 -15.62
C TRP A 313 -21.77 -9.22 -15.49
N ARG A 314 -22.10 -8.48 -16.58
CA ARG A 314 -23.16 -7.46 -16.54
C ARG A 314 -24.54 -8.04 -16.24
N ASP A 315 -24.83 -9.23 -16.78
CA ASP A 315 -26.12 -9.94 -16.54
C ASP A 315 -26.17 -10.63 -15.18
N ARG A 316 -25.02 -10.85 -14.56
CA ARG A 316 -24.84 -11.53 -13.26
C ARG A 316 -24.54 -10.58 -12.11
N MET A 317 -24.49 -9.25 -12.38
CA MET A 317 -24.09 -8.26 -11.40
C MET A 317 -25.14 -8.10 -10.30
N LEU A 318 -24.73 -8.25 -9.07
CA LEU A 318 -25.55 -8.11 -7.86
C LEU A 318 -25.28 -6.80 -7.14
N TRP A 319 -24.02 -6.35 -7.17
CA TRP A 319 -23.59 -5.13 -6.49
C TRP A 319 -22.33 -4.56 -7.15
N ARG A 320 -22.19 -3.25 -7.07
CA ARG A 320 -21.01 -2.56 -7.61
C ARG A 320 -20.71 -1.30 -6.80
N ARG A 321 -19.42 -1.06 -6.57
CA ARG A 321 -18.90 0.19 -6.01
C ARG A 321 -17.75 0.67 -6.88
N GLU A 322 -17.68 1.98 -7.08
CA GLU A 322 -16.62 2.62 -7.84
C GLU A 322 -15.98 3.74 -7.05
N GLY A 323 -14.67 3.88 -7.19
CA GLY A 323 -13.91 4.93 -6.55
C GLY A 323 -12.72 5.41 -7.39
N VAL A 324 -12.10 6.49 -6.95
CA VAL A 324 -10.77 6.91 -7.40
C VAL A 324 -9.89 7.05 -6.18
N SER A 325 -8.75 6.36 -6.18
CA SER A 325 -7.69 6.57 -5.20
C SER A 325 -6.71 7.60 -5.76
N ARG A 326 -6.67 8.78 -5.14
CA ARG A 326 -5.76 9.88 -5.51
C ARG A 326 -5.01 10.34 -4.26
N GLY A 327 -3.67 10.45 -4.35
CA GLY A 327 -2.86 10.84 -3.19
C GLY A 327 -2.87 9.81 -2.05
N ARG A 328 -3.29 8.56 -2.33
CA ARG A 328 -3.54 7.51 -1.32
C ARG A 328 -2.98 6.16 -1.72
N THR A 329 -2.16 6.11 -2.75
CA THR A 329 -1.65 4.85 -3.35
C THR A 329 -0.20 4.54 -2.98
N GLY A 330 0.36 5.28 -2.01
CA GLY A 330 1.78 5.21 -1.66
C GLY A 330 2.64 6.11 -2.56
N ALA A 331 3.87 6.37 -2.11
CA ALA A 331 4.82 7.22 -2.81
C ALA A 331 5.30 6.59 -4.12
N VAL A 332 5.50 7.41 -5.14
CA VAL A 332 6.25 7.08 -6.36
C VAL A 332 7.48 7.98 -6.45
N ASP A 333 8.59 7.44 -6.98
CA ASP A 333 9.84 8.16 -7.08
C ASP A 333 10.15 8.44 -8.56
N TYR A 334 10.31 9.71 -8.90
CA TYR A 334 10.73 10.18 -10.24
C TYR A 334 12.26 10.13 -10.39
N PRO A 335 12.79 10.27 -11.62
CA PRO A 335 14.23 10.34 -11.86
C PRO A 335 14.94 11.32 -10.93
N GLY A 336 16.08 10.93 -10.40
CA GLY A 336 16.86 11.68 -9.42
C GLY A 336 16.47 11.47 -7.96
N HIS A 337 15.39 10.72 -7.69
CA HIS A 337 14.91 10.48 -6.34
C HIS A 337 14.81 8.99 -5.99
N THR A 338 14.99 8.72 -4.72
CA THR A 338 14.80 7.41 -4.08
C THR A 338 13.87 7.56 -2.88
N TRP A 339 13.50 6.48 -2.25
CA TRP A 339 12.72 6.54 -1.01
C TRP A 339 13.41 7.33 0.13
N ARG A 340 14.74 7.56 0.07
CA ARG A 340 15.50 8.36 1.06
C ARG A 340 15.29 9.85 0.92
N ASP A 341 14.86 10.29 -0.26
CA ASP A 341 14.61 11.69 -0.57
C ASP A 341 13.19 12.14 -0.22
N ARG A 342 12.32 11.18 0.17
CA ARG A 342 10.97 11.44 0.65
C ARG A 342 11.00 12.21 1.97
N PRO A 343 9.88 12.81 2.40
CA PRO A 343 9.79 13.49 3.70
C PRO A 343 10.44 12.69 4.82
N ALA A 344 11.35 13.32 5.55
CA ALA A 344 12.09 12.67 6.62
C ALA A 344 11.15 12.19 7.73
N ILE A 345 11.54 11.11 8.42
CA ILE A 345 10.80 10.63 9.60
C ILE A 345 11.03 11.58 10.78
N ASP A 346 12.26 11.98 11.02
CA ASP A 346 12.60 12.96 12.07
C ASP A 346 12.36 14.38 11.56
N GLN A 347 11.44 15.09 12.20
CA GLN A 347 11.07 16.46 11.88
C GLN A 347 11.73 17.48 12.83
N GLY A 348 12.57 17.01 13.76
CA GLY A 348 13.15 17.83 14.81
C GLY A 348 12.23 17.94 16.05
N ASP A 349 12.78 18.51 17.12
CA ASP A 349 12.07 18.81 18.37
C ASP A 349 11.22 17.68 18.96
N GLY A 350 11.61 16.42 18.69
CA GLY A 350 10.88 15.24 19.16
C GLY A 350 9.60 14.94 18.38
N VAL A 351 9.44 15.52 17.19
CA VAL A 351 8.31 15.27 16.27
C VAL A 351 8.76 14.31 15.17
N TYR A 352 7.95 13.30 14.89
CA TYR A 352 8.22 12.29 13.87
C TYR A 352 7.04 12.15 12.91
N LEU A 353 7.33 12.03 11.62
CA LEU A 353 6.33 11.83 10.57
C LEU A 353 6.44 10.42 10.01
N ILE A 354 5.31 9.68 9.96
CA ILE A 354 5.26 8.31 9.47
C ILE A 354 4.10 8.07 8.49
N GLY A 355 4.25 7.06 7.65
CA GLY A 355 3.25 6.68 6.66
C GLY A 355 3.89 5.99 5.45
N ASP A 356 3.13 5.87 4.38
CA ASP A 356 3.58 5.23 3.14
C ASP A 356 4.27 6.19 2.15
N SER A 357 4.42 7.45 2.53
CA SER A 357 5.00 8.50 1.68
C SER A 357 6.20 9.20 2.33
N VAL A 358 6.83 8.56 3.31
CA VAL A 358 8.01 9.09 4.03
C VAL A 358 9.27 8.28 3.71
N ALA A 359 10.42 8.76 4.18
CA ALA A 359 11.74 8.16 3.97
C ALA A 359 11.90 6.83 4.75
N ALA A 360 11.17 5.80 4.31
CA ALA A 360 11.29 4.44 4.84
C ALA A 360 11.31 3.42 3.69
N PRO A 361 12.04 2.31 3.84
CA PRO A 361 12.10 1.25 2.84
C PRO A 361 10.78 0.46 2.77
N GLY A 362 10.52 -0.16 1.63
CA GLY A 362 9.38 -1.06 1.43
C GLY A 362 8.46 -0.65 0.29
N ILE A 363 7.43 -1.46 0.08
CA ILE A 363 6.41 -1.27 -0.94
C ILE A 363 5.04 -1.13 -0.26
N LEU A 364 4.30 -0.06 -0.55
CA LEU A 364 2.93 0.16 -0.05
C LEU A 364 2.84 0.07 1.49
N ALA A 365 2.05 -0.87 2.03
CA ALA A 365 1.86 -1.06 3.47
C ALA A 365 3.16 -1.33 4.25
N GLU A 366 4.18 -1.89 3.60
CA GLU A 366 5.48 -2.13 4.27
C GLU A 366 6.16 -0.82 4.66
N THR A 367 6.11 0.21 3.78
CA THR A 367 6.65 1.54 4.10
C THR A 367 5.96 2.12 5.35
N SER A 368 4.64 1.94 5.46
CA SER A 368 3.90 2.37 6.67
C SER A 368 4.38 1.64 7.93
N ILE A 369 4.58 0.33 7.85
CA ILE A 369 5.06 -0.47 8.99
C ILE A 369 6.49 -0.08 9.34
N ASN A 370 7.38 -0.05 8.36
CA ASN A 370 8.80 0.23 8.57
C ASN A 370 9.01 1.65 9.13
N SER A 371 8.30 2.66 8.59
CA SER A 371 8.35 4.02 9.15
C SER A 371 7.85 4.08 10.60
N GLY A 372 6.81 3.32 10.92
CA GLY A 372 6.31 3.21 12.30
C GLY A 372 7.34 2.60 13.26
N LEU A 373 8.05 1.57 12.83
CA LEU A 373 9.13 0.95 13.62
C LEU A 373 10.29 1.91 13.84
N MET A 374 10.74 2.59 12.78
CA MET A 374 11.83 3.57 12.84
C MET A 374 11.49 4.73 13.77
N ALA A 375 10.30 5.31 13.65
CA ALA A 375 9.87 6.42 14.51
C ALA A 375 9.70 6.00 15.97
N ALA A 376 9.19 4.81 16.24
CA ALA A 376 9.07 4.28 17.59
C ALA A 376 10.45 4.17 18.28
N GLU A 377 11.45 3.67 17.56
CA GLU A 377 12.82 3.57 18.07
C GLU A 377 13.41 4.96 18.36
N LEU A 378 13.25 5.92 17.46
CA LEU A 378 13.70 7.30 17.64
C LEU A 378 12.99 7.97 18.81
N ALA A 379 11.67 7.86 18.88
CA ALA A 379 10.86 8.49 19.93
C ALA A 379 11.16 7.95 21.34
N VAL A 380 11.39 6.64 21.47
CA VAL A 380 11.74 6.03 22.77
C VAL A 380 13.13 6.49 23.25
N ARG A 381 14.06 6.73 22.31
CA ARG A 381 15.42 7.20 22.61
C ARG A 381 15.51 8.71 22.77
N ALA A 382 14.50 9.47 22.36
CA ALA A 382 14.48 10.92 22.47
C ALA A 382 14.63 11.31 23.95
N ARG A 383 15.58 12.21 24.23
CA ARG A 383 15.68 12.82 25.56
C ARG A 383 14.50 13.76 25.73
N PRO A 384 13.95 13.91 26.94
CA PRO A 384 12.96 14.93 27.21
C PRO A 384 13.50 16.30 26.72
N VAL A 385 12.74 17.01 25.90
CA VAL A 385 13.10 18.37 25.52
C VAL A 385 13.19 19.15 26.82
N SER A 386 14.40 19.56 27.22
CA SER A 386 14.55 20.43 28.39
C SER A 386 13.83 21.75 28.10
N ALA A 387 12.87 22.08 28.97
CA ALA A 387 12.15 23.35 28.86
C ALA A 387 13.15 24.50 28.64
N PRO A 388 12.85 25.47 27.77
CA PRO A 388 13.73 26.60 27.57
C PRO A 388 14.00 27.24 28.92
N ARG A 389 15.30 27.36 29.28
CA ARG A 389 15.69 28.06 30.50
C ARG A 389 15.03 29.45 30.47
N PRO A 390 14.29 29.84 31.55
CA PRO A 390 13.75 31.18 31.60
C PRO A 390 14.92 32.15 31.44
N ALA A 391 14.77 33.11 30.55
CA ALA A 391 15.75 34.17 30.35
C ALA A 391 16.02 34.83 31.70
N VAL A 392 17.25 34.70 32.22
CA VAL A 392 17.68 35.46 33.39
C VAL A 392 17.62 36.91 33.01
N LEU A 393 16.57 37.60 33.41
CA LEU A 393 16.49 39.02 33.39
C LEU A 393 17.59 39.53 34.31
N GLY A 394 18.70 39.96 33.72
CA GLY A 394 19.78 40.64 34.45
C GLY A 394 19.23 41.88 35.12
N MET A 395 19.43 41.93 36.42
CA MET A 395 19.26 43.16 37.24
C MET A 395 20.37 44.16 36.92
#